data_e36b9db72f833b35213a65e86403085c
#
_entry.id   e36b9db72f833b35213a65e86403085c
#
_cell.length_a   1.000
_cell.length_b   1.000
_cell.length_c   1.000
_cell.angle_alpha   90.00
_cell.angle_beta   90.00
_cell.angle_gamma   90.00
#
_symmetry.space_group_name_H-M   'P 1'
#
loop_
_entity.id
_entity.type
_entity.pdbx_description
1 polymer ?
#
loop_
_entity_poly.entity_id
_entity_poly.type
_entity_poly.pdbx_seq_one_letter_code
_entity_poly.pdbx_strand_id
1 'polypeptide(L)'
;MRYSRQLLLQECGIEGQNLLKKKSVLIVGLGGLGSPVAQYLVGSGIGKVYLADFDKVDISNLPRQILYGVEDIYSLKAEAAKKRLNATNPDINVIAIPRKLDLTQLIYWASKVDVVLDCSDNMETRHQVNQACVQLNKVLVSGSAIGLSGQLLTITDYKEQGCYACLYPDQDLPNLNCKTAGVLAPIVGVIGCLQALETLKVLLNLPVSSAGKLMLFDGKNLTWQTLNLHRHAKCKICCTNH
;
A
#
# COMPACT_ATOMS: atom_id res chain seq x y z
N MET A 1 -20.41 -4.90 19.11
CA MET A 1 -18.95 -5.13 18.94
C MET A 1 -18.53 -4.74 17.53
N ARG A 2 -17.55 -3.85 17.37
CA ARG A 2 -17.09 -3.33 16.05
C ARG A 2 -16.62 -4.43 15.10
N TYR A 3 -15.83 -5.38 15.59
CA TYR A 3 -15.17 -6.42 14.80
C TYR A 3 -15.93 -7.76 14.76
N SER A 4 -17.21 -7.80 15.13
CA SER A 4 -17.98 -9.04 15.26
C SER A 4 -17.94 -9.93 14.02
N ARG A 5 -17.89 -9.33 12.80
CA ARG A 5 -17.84 -10.09 11.56
C ARG A 5 -16.49 -10.77 11.32
N GLN A 6 -15.39 -10.12 11.72
CA GLN A 6 -14.04 -10.71 11.64
C GLN A 6 -13.82 -11.79 12.69
N LEU A 7 -14.42 -11.63 13.87
CA LEU A 7 -14.32 -12.62 14.95
C LEU A 7 -14.98 -13.97 14.61
N LEU A 8 -15.88 -14.00 13.64
CA LEU A 8 -16.52 -15.24 13.16
C LEU A 8 -15.65 -16.03 12.18
N LEU A 9 -14.60 -15.40 11.63
CA LEU A 9 -13.69 -16.06 10.69
C LEU A 9 -12.67 -16.89 11.47
N GLN A 10 -12.52 -18.17 11.10
CA GLN A 10 -11.53 -19.07 11.70
C GLN A 10 -10.10 -18.51 11.58
N GLU A 11 -9.79 -17.85 10.46
CA GLU A 11 -8.50 -17.26 10.15
C GLU A 11 -8.17 -16.01 10.98
N CYS A 12 -9.16 -15.39 11.62
CA CYS A 12 -8.97 -14.20 12.45
C CYS A 12 -9.30 -14.51 13.93
N GLY A 13 -10.57 -14.76 14.23
CA GLY A 13 -11.01 -15.01 15.59
C GLY A 13 -10.64 -13.91 16.58
N ILE A 14 -10.71 -14.24 17.87
CA ILE A 14 -10.32 -13.32 18.96
C ILE A 14 -8.81 -13.11 18.97
N GLU A 15 -8.04 -14.15 18.71
CA GLU A 15 -6.57 -14.10 18.73
C GLU A 15 -6.03 -13.26 17.60
N GLY A 16 -6.52 -13.45 16.36
CA GLY A 16 -6.15 -12.63 15.20
C GLY A 16 -6.52 -11.16 15.41
N GLN A 17 -7.70 -10.86 15.96
CA GLN A 17 -8.07 -9.48 16.26
C GLN A 17 -7.17 -8.86 17.33
N ASN A 18 -6.76 -9.60 18.34
CA ASN A 18 -5.81 -9.13 19.34
C ASN A 18 -4.39 -8.95 18.76
N LEU A 19 -4.02 -9.77 17.78
CA LEU A 19 -2.79 -9.63 17.02
C LEU A 19 -2.81 -8.34 16.19
N LEU A 20 -3.87 -8.08 15.42
CA LEU A 20 -4.01 -6.86 14.60
C LEU A 20 -3.89 -5.58 15.44
N LYS A 21 -4.45 -5.54 16.64
CA LYS A 21 -4.32 -4.39 17.57
C LYS A 21 -2.87 -4.04 17.94
N LYS A 22 -1.96 -5.00 17.85
CA LYS A 22 -0.53 -4.81 18.16
C LYS A 22 0.30 -4.45 16.93
N LYS A 23 -0.30 -4.56 15.74
CA LYS A 23 0.36 -4.36 14.45
C LYS A 23 0.33 -2.92 13.99
N SER A 24 1.28 -2.61 13.11
CA SER A 24 1.49 -1.28 12.56
C SER A 24 1.82 -1.31 11.08
N VAL A 25 1.35 -0.29 10.34
CA VAL A 25 1.60 -0.15 8.91
C VAL A 25 1.99 1.28 8.53
N LEU A 26 2.79 1.41 7.47
CA LEU A 26 3.07 2.66 6.80
C LEU A 26 2.42 2.63 5.41
N ILE A 27 1.55 3.60 5.13
CA ILE A 27 0.93 3.79 3.82
C ILE A 27 1.59 5.00 3.17
N VAL A 28 2.27 4.79 2.05
CA VAL A 28 2.93 5.83 1.25
C VAL A 28 2.06 6.13 0.03
N GLY A 29 1.48 7.34 0.01
CA GLY A 29 0.47 7.77 -0.96
C GLY A 29 -0.96 7.51 -0.49
N LEU A 30 -1.78 8.57 -0.47
CA LEU A 30 -3.19 8.54 -0.05
C LEU A 30 -4.13 8.94 -1.20
N GLY A 31 -3.72 8.61 -2.42
CA GLY A 31 -4.50 8.78 -3.63
C GLY A 31 -5.58 7.71 -3.80
N GLY A 32 -5.85 7.32 -5.05
CA GLY A 32 -6.89 6.35 -5.37
C GLY A 32 -6.65 4.95 -4.79
N LEU A 33 -5.39 4.52 -4.67
CA LEU A 33 -5.01 3.26 -4.04
C LEU A 33 -5.02 3.37 -2.51
N GLY A 34 -4.36 4.40 -1.96
CA GLY A 34 -4.23 4.57 -0.51
C GLY A 34 -5.55 4.85 0.20
N SER A 35 -6.54 5.45 -0.48
CA SER A 35 -7.86 5.71 0.09
C SER A 35 -8.55 4.43 0.57
N PRO A 36 -8.84 3.41 -0.27
CA PRO A 36 -9.45 2.17 0.17
C PRO A 36 -8.53 1.37 1.10
N VAL A 37 -7.21 1.38 0.86
CA VAL A 37 -6.23 0.74 1.76
C VAL A 37 -6.40 1.24 3.19
N ALA A 38 -6.35 2.54 3.40
CA ALA A 38 -6.42 3.14 4.73
C ALA A 38 -7.77 2.85 5.42
N GLN A 39 -8.88 2.94 4.67
CA GLN A 39 -10.21 2.65 5.18
C GLN A 39 -10.34 1.20 5.68
N TYR A 40 -9.91 0.22 4.87
CA TYR A 40 -10.03 -1.19 5.25
C TYR A 40 -9.09 -1.57 6.39
N LEU A 41 -7.85 -1.08 6.41
CA LEU A 41 -6.90 -1.40 7.47
C LEU A 41 -7.32 -0.80 8.82
N VAL A 42 -7.76 0.46 8.85
CA VAL A 42 -8.32 1.09 10.05
C VAL A 42 -9.63 0.44 10.46
N GLY A 43 -10.52 0.16 9.51
CA GLY A 43 -11.78 -0.56 9.73
C GLY A 43 -11.56 -1.96 10.34
N SER A 44 -10.50 -2.64 9.95
CA SER A 44 -10.13 -3.98 10.46
C SER A 44 -9.46 -3.97 11.84
N GLY A 45 -9.09 -2.80 12.36
CA GLY A 45 -8.60 -2.70 13.73
C GLY A 45 -7.08 -2.90 13.88
N ILE A 46 -6.28 -2.48 12.88
CA ILE A 46 -4.82 -2.42 13.01
C ILE A 46 -4.46 -1.33 14.02
N GLY A 47 -3.65 -1.67 15.03
CA GLY A 47 -3.39 -0.80 16.17
C GLY A 47 -2.78 0.56 15.82
N LYS A 48 -1.91 0.64 14.79
CA LYS A 48 -1.27 1.88 14.40
C LYS A 48 -1.10 1.99 12.88
N VAL A 49 -1.50 3.14 12.32
CA VAL A 49 -1.40 3.42 10.89
C VAL A 49 -0.72 4.76 10.67
N TYR A 50 0.42 4.74 9.96
CA TYR A 50 1.13 5.94 9.53
C TYR A 50 0.71 6.27 8.10
N LEU A 51 0.34 7.52 7.86
CA LEU A 51 -0.21 8.02 6.59
C LEU A 51 0.73 9.06 6.00
N ALA A 52 1.51 8.70 4.99
CA ALA A 52 2.46 9.60 4.34
C ALA A 52 1.93 10.09 2.98
N ASP A 53 1.60 11.37 2.90
CA ASP A 53 1.22 12.06 1.66
C ASP A 53 1.43 13.57 1.84
N PHE A 54 2.02 14.23 0.85
CA PHE A 54 2.34 15.66 0.89
C PHE A 54 1.36 16.52 0.09
N ASP A 55 0.50 15.89 -0.73
CA ASP A 55 -0.44 16.58 -1.59
C ASP A 55 -1.63 17.15 -0.79
N LYS A 56 -2.31 18.09 -1.45
CA LYS A 56 -3.64 18.55 -1.02
C LYS A 56 -4.74 17.83 -1.78
N VAL A 57 -5.91 17.77 -1.15
CA VAL A 57 -7.11 17.28 -1.81
C VAL A 57 -7.54 18.29 -2.88
N ASP A 58 -7.80 17.79 -4.09
CA ASP A 58 -8.30 18.55 -5.22
C ASP A 58 -9.63 17.98 -5.71
N ILE A 59 -10.49 18.81 -6.29
CA ILE A 59 -11.80 18.37 -6.79
C ILE A 59 -11.69 17.24 -7.82
N SER A 60 -10.65 17.26 -8.66
CA SER A 60 -10.37 16.20 -9.64
C SER A 60 -9.97 14.86 -9.01
N ASN A 61 -9.67 14.86 -7.71
CA ASN A 61 -9.32 13.65 -6.97
C ASN A 61 -10.56 12.87 -6.50
N LEU A 62 -11.65 13.57 -6.16
CA LEU A 62 -12.82 13.01 -5.50
C LEU A 62 -13.44 11.79 -6.22
N PRO A 63 -13.50 11.72 -7.57
CA PRO A 63 -14.08 10.56 -8.24
C PRO A 63 -13.39 9.22 -7.95
N ARG A 64 -12.08 9.24 -7.55
CA ARG A 64 -11.31 8.00 -7.32
C ARG A 64 -10.62 7.92 -5.95
N GLN A 65 -10.63 9.00 -5.16
CA GLN A 65 -10.04 9.07 -3.82
C GLN A 65 -11.18 9.13 -2.79
N ILE A 66 -11.86 8.02 -2.63
CA ILE A 66 -13.13 7.86 -1.90
C ILE A 66 -13.06 8.18 -0.39
N LEU A 67 -11.87 8.39 0.13
CA LEU A 67 -11.65 8.76 1.53
C LEU A 67 -12.04 10.23 1.79
N TYR A 68 -12.04 11.08 0.75
CA TYR A 68 -12.25 12.52 0.87
C TYR A 68 -13.63 12.95 0.37
N GLY A 69 -14.13 14.06 0.91
CA GLY A 69 -15.32 14.75 0.47
C GLY A 69 -15.03 16.19 0.01
N VAL A 70 -16.06 16.88 -0.44
CA VAL A 70 -15.95 18.28 -0.92
C VAL A 70 -15.40 19.21 0.17
N GLU A 71 -15.72 18.95 1.43
CA GLU A 71 -15.27 19.72 2.57
C GLU A 71 -13.76 19.55 2.90
N ASP A 72 -13.10 18.57 2.27
CA ASP A 72 -11.66 18.34 2.44
C ASP A 72 -10.81 19.06 1.38
N ILE A 73 -11.42 19.68 0.37
CA ILE A 73 -10.71 20.36 -0.72
C ILE A 73 -9.74 21.40 -0.14
N TYR A 74 -8.52 21.44 -0.67
CA TYR A 74 -7.35 22.21 -0.22
C TYR A 74 -6.71 21.80 1.10
N SER A 75 -7.30 20.84 1.85
CA SER A 75 -6.65 20.24 3.04
C SER A 75 -5.51 19.32 2.61
N LEU A 76 -4.49 19.20 3.45
CA LEU A 76 -3.43 18.18 3.26
C LEU A 76 -4.05 16.78 3.35
N LYS A 77 -3.79 15.93 2.36
CA LYS A 77 -4.39 14.58 2.26
C LYS A 77 -4.17 13.76 3.52
N ALA A 78 -2.95 13.75 4.07
CA ALA A 78 -2.65 13.00 5.28
C ALA A 78 -3.48 13.45 6.49
N GLU A 79 -3.72 14.75 6.67
CA GLU A 79 -4.54 15.28 7.77
C GLU A 79 -6.03 15.03 7.55
N ALA A 80 -6.53 15.25 6.34
CA ALA A 80 -7.92 14.95 6.00
C ALA A 80 -8.22 13.46 6.17
N ALA A 81 -7.32 12.58 5.70
CA ALA A 81 -7.42 11.14 5.89
C ALA A 81 -7.47 10.76 7.37
N LYS A 82 -6.55 11.29 8.20
CA LYS A 82 -6.55 11.06 9.65
C LYS A 82 -7.89 11.44 10.28
N LYS A 83 -8.43 12.60 9.95
CA LYS A 83 -9.73 13.07 10.47
C LYS A 83 -10.85 12.07 10.10
N ARG A 84 -10.93 11.65 8.86
CA ARG A 84 -11.94 10.71 8.34
C ARG A 84 -11.83 9.33 8.99
N LEU A 85 -10.61 8.81 9.09
CA LEU A 85 -10.35 7.49 9.65
C LEU A 85 -10.61 7.44 11.16
N ASN A 86 -10.27 8.49 11.91
CA ASN A 86 -10.61 8.59 13.32
C ASN A 86 -12.12 8.66 13.56
N ALA A 87 -12.88 9.28 12.65
CA ALA A 87 -14.34 9.26 12.71
C ALA A 87 -14.91 7.86 12.45
N THR A 88 -14.24 7.05 11.60
CA THR A 88 -14.63 5.66 11.33
C THR A 88 -14.26 4.73 12.48
N ASN A 89 -13.05 4.85 13.02
CA ASN A 89 -12.55 4.01 14.10
C ASN A 89 -11.63 4.79 15.06
N PRO A 90 -12.18 5.38 16.13
CA PRO A 90 -11.41 6.21 17.08
C PRO A 90 -10.41 5.40 17.93
N ASP A 91 -10.54 4.07 17.96
CA ASP A 91 -9.67 3.20 18.75
C ASP A 91 -8.28 2.99 18.12
N ILE A 92 -8.10 3.42 16.86
CA ILE A 92 -6.86 3.23 16.11
C ILE A 92 -5.97 4.46 16.20
N ASN A 93 -4.69 4.24 16.45
CA ASN A 93 -3.71 5.32 16.46
C ASN A 93 -3.31 5.68 15.00
N VAL A 94 -3.98 6.68 14.43
CA VAL A 94 -3.70 7.20 13.08
C VAL A 94 -2.76 8.40 13.17
N ILE A 95 -1.60 8.31 12.50
CA ILE A 95 -0.54 9.32 12.50
C ILE A 95 -0.37 9.86 11.09
N ALA A 96 -0.69 11.15 10.91
CA ALA A 96 -0.46 11.85 9.65
C ALA A 96 0.99 12.30 9.51
N ILE A 97 1.56 12.13 8.30
CA ILE A 97 2.89 12.59 7.89
C ILE A 97 2.70 13.43 6.62
N PRO A 98 2.32 14.72 6.76
CA PRO A 98 1.93 15.57 5.63
C PRO A 98 3.14 16.17 4.92
N ARG A 99 4.06 15.32 4.45
CA ARG A 99 5.29 15.71 3.75
C ARG A 99 5.77 14.63 2.79
N LYS A 100 6.50 15.02 1.74
CA LYS A 100 7.25 14.10 0.89
C LYS A 100 8.36 13.45 1.74
N LEU A 101 8.44 12.12 1.70
CA LEU A 101 9.49 11.37 2.39
C LEU A 101 10.63 11.10 1.41
N ASP A 102 11.84 11.46 1.80
CA ASP A 102 13.08 10.99 1.16
C ASP A 102 13.45 9.58 1.64
N LEU A 103 14.51 9.00 1.08
CA LEU A 103 14.94 7.64 1.43
C LEU A 103 15.27 7.50 2.93
N THR A 104 15.96 8.47 3.53
CA THR A 104 16.32 8.44 4.96
C THR A 104 15.07 8.44 5.85
N GLN A 105 14.10 9.27 5.50
CA GLN A 105 12.82 9.34 6.21
C GLN A 105 11.97 8.07 5.98
N LEU A 106 11.98 7.50 4.78
CA LEU A 106 11.32 6.22 4.50
C LEU A 106 11.92 5.09 5.33
N ILE A 107 13.25 4.99 5.44
CA ILE A 107 13.93 4.02 6.31
C ILE A 107 13.51 4.24 7.76
N TYR A 108 13.52 5.48 8.25
CA TYR A 108 13.09 5.79 9.62
C TYR A 108 11.66 5.33 9.90
N TRP A 109 10.69 5.68 9.04
CA TRP A 109 9.30 5.31 9.27
C TRP A 109 9.04 3.83 9.03
N ALA A 110 9.66 3.21 8.02
CA ALA A 110 9.57 1.77 7.77
C ALA A 110 10.13 0.93 8.92
N SER A 111 11.14 1.43 9.65
CA SER A 111 11.66 0.74 10.84
C SER A 111 10.64 0.62 11.99
N LYS A 112 9.61 1.50 12.02
CA LYS A 112 8.58 1.58 13.07
C LYS A 112 7.36 0.71 12.82
N VAL A 113 7.30 0.01 11.69
CA VAL A 113 6.10 -0.71 11.25
C VAL A 113 6.38 -2.17 10.90
N ASP A 114 5.32 -2.97 10.86
CA ASP A 114 5.39 -4.38 10.45
C ASP A 114 5.37 -4.52 8.92
N VAL A 115 4.55 -3.71 8.23
CA VAL A 115 4.36 -3.76 6.77
C VAL A 115 4.39 -2.35 6.19
N VAL A 116 5.00 -2.20 5.01
CA VAL A 116 4.96 -0.97 4.22
C VAL A 116 4.08 -1.20 2.99
N LEU A 117 3.16 -0.26 2.75
CA LEU A 117 2.32 -0.24 1.56
C LEU A 117 2.74 0.91 0.64
N ASP A 118 3.09 0.58 -0.58
CA ASP A 118 3.32 1.56 -1.64
C ASP A 118 2.05 1.76 -2.46
N CYS A 119 1.44 2.92 -2.27
CA CYS A 119 0.25 3.39 -2.98
C CYS A 119 0.57 4.64 -3.83
N SER A 120 1.85 4.88 -4.11
CA SER A 120 2.32 6.04 -4.87
C SER A 120 2.02 5.90 -6.37
N ASP A 121 2.09 7.01 -7.08
CA ASP A 121 1.80 7.09 -8.52
C ASP A 121 3.03 7.42 -9.38
N ASN A 122 4.24 7.35 -8.81
CA ASN A 122 5.46 7.68 -9.51
C ASN A 122 6.63 6.71 -9.21
N MET A 123 7.48 6.50 -10.19
CA MET A 123 8.58 5.54 -10.15
C MET A 123 9.63 5.88 -9.09
N GLU A 124 9.96 7.16 -8.93
CA GLU A 124 10.95 7.62 -7.94
C GLU A 124 10.57 7.15 -6.52
N THR A 125 9.34 7.44 -6.09
CA THR A 125 8.85 7.04 -4.77
C THR A 125 8.81 5.53 -4.62
N ARG A 126 8.38 4.78 -5.65
CA ARG A 126 8.34 3.31 -5.63
C ARG A 126 9.72 2.71 -5.40
N HIS A 127 10.74 3.22 -6.11
CA HIS A 127 12.12 2.77 -5.94
C HIS A 127 12.67 3.09 -4.56
N GLN A 128 12.40 4.29 -4.02
CA GLN A 128 12.81 4.68 -2.68
C GLN A 128 12.13 3.83 -1.59
N VAL A 129 10.83 3.57 -1.71
CA VAL A 129 10.10 2.67 -0.80
C VAL A 129 10.65 1.26 -0.87
N ASN A 130 10.87 0.72 -2.07
CA ASN A 130 11.48 -0.60 -2.26
C ASN A 130 12.88 -0.66 -1.61
N GLN A 131 13.72 0.35 -1.84
CA GLN A 131 15.07 0.39 -1.26
C GLN A 131 15.03 0.41 0.27
N ALA A 132 14.15 1.21 0.88
CA ALA A 132 13.97 1.24 2.33
C ALA A 132 13.51 -0.13 2.87
N CYS A 133 12.57 -0.79 2.18
CA CYS A 133 12.05 -2.11 2.57
C CYS A 133 13.14 -3.20 2.44
N VAL A 134 13.95 -3.18 1.38
CA VAL A 134 15.08 -4.12 1.20
C VAL A 134 16.08 -3.97 2.34
N GLN A 135 16.52 -2.73 2.64
CA GLN A 135 17.50 -2.47 3.69
C GLN A 135 17.05 -2.93 5.08
N LEU A 136 15.74 -2.86 5.36
CA LEU A 136 15.16 -3.24 6.64
C LEU A 136 14.58 -4.66 6.64
N ASN A 137 14.65 -5.36 5.52
CA ASN A 137 13.94 -6.65 5.30
C ASN A 137 12.46 -6.57 5.70
N LYS A 138 11.77 -5.50 5.28
CA LYS A 138 10.34 -5.24 5.56
C LYS A 138 9.45 -5.77 4.46
N VAL A 139 8.34 -6.38 4.82
CA VAL A 139 7.31 -6.74 3.84
C VAL A 139 6.83 -5.50 3.10
N LEU A 140 6.79 -5.60 1.77
CA LEU A 140 6.28 -4.57 0.87
C LEU A 140 5.05 -5.08 0.14
N VAL A 141 3.96 -4.30 0.19
CA VAL A 141 2.76 -4.52 -0.63
C VAL A 141 2.58 -3.31 -1.54
N SER A 142 2.96 -3.45 -2.81
CA SER A 142 2.92 -2.37 -3.79
C SER A 142 1.76 -2.54 -4.76
N GLY A 143 1.05 -1.45 -5.06
CA GLY A 143 -0.04 -1.40 -6.03
C GLY A 143 0.18 -0.35 -7.11
N SER A 144 -0.32 -0.60 -8.32
CA SER A 144 -0.42 0.41 -9.35
C SER A 144 -1.66 0.21 -10.21
N ALA A 145 -2.15 1.31 -10.82
CA ALA A 145 -3.31 1.28 -11.68
C ALA A 145 -3.20 2.36 -12.76
N ILE A 146 -3.56 2.01 -13.99
CA ILE A 146 -3.58 2.91 -15.14
C ILE A 146 -4.64 2.44 -16.14
N GLY A 147 -5.42 3.36 -16.70
CA GLY A 147 -6.49 3.02 -17.64
C GLY A 147 -7.51 2.07 -17.02
N LEU A 148 -7.61 0.88 -17.59
CA LEU A 148 -8.43 -0.24 -17.11
C LEU A 148 -7.55 -1.38 -16.53
N SER A 149 -6.26 -1.13 -16.27
CA SER A 149 -5.33 -2.15 -15.79
C SER A 149 -4.84 -1.84 -14.39
N GLY A 150 -4.56 -2.89 -13.62
CA GLY A 150 -4.00 -2.79 -12.28
C GLY A 150 -2.89 -3.80 -12.04
N GLN A 151 -2.05 -3.52 -11.05
CA GLN A 151 -0.97 -4.41 -10.64
C GLN A 151 -0.93 -4.49 -9.11
N LEU A 152 -0.64 -5.68 -8.60
CA LEU A 152 -0.37 -5.95 -7.20
C LEU A 152 0.93 -6.75 -7.10
N LEU A 153 1.82 -6.32 -6.23
CA LEU A 153 3.08 -7.00 -5.95
C LEU A 153 3.25 -7.10 -4.42
N THR A 154 3.43 -8.31 -3.92
CA THR A 154 3.73 -8.54 -2.50
C THR A 154 5.10 -9.20 -2.39
N ILE A 155 6.01 -8.59 -1.61
CA ILE A 155 7.37 -9.10 -1.38
C ILE A 155 7.54 -9.33 0.11
N THR A 156 7.80 -10.59 0.47
CA THR A 156 8.01 -11.03 1.85
C THR A 156 9.42 -11.53 2.11
N ASP A 157 10.15 -11.90 1.04
CA ASP A 157 11.53 -12.39 1.10
C ASP A 157 12.33 -11.88 -0.10
N TYR A 158 13.21 -10.92 0.14
CA TYR A 158 14.03 -10.29 -0.91
C TYR A 158 15.18 -11.18 -1.41
N LYS A 159 15.56 -12.20 -0.64
CA LYS A 159 16.64 -13.12 -1.02
C LYS A 159 16.16 -14.14 -2.04
N GLU A 160 14.98 -14.66 -1.83
CA GLU A 160 14.38 -15.67 -2.71
C GLU A 160 13.58 -15.04 -3.85
N GLN A 161 12.76 -14.05 -3.56
CA GLN A 161 11.81 -13.48 -4.50
C GLN A 161 12.42 -12.35 -5.35
N GLY A 162 13.44 -11.65 -4.83
CA GLY A 162 13.92 -10.40 -5.43
C GLY A 162 13.13 -9.18 -4.95
N CYS A 163 13.26 -8.04 -5.63
CA CYS A 163 12.67 -6.79 -5.22
C CYS A 163 12.02 -6.04 -6.41
N TYR A 164 11.34 -4.92 -6.13
CA TYR A 164 10.70 -4.11 -7.17
C TYR A 164 11.69 -3.71 -8.29
N ALA A 165 12.95 -3.37 -7.93
CA ALA A 165 13.98 -3.02 -8.91
C ALA A 165 14.49 -4.23 -9.75
N CYS A 166 14.20 -5.47 -9.35
CA CYS A 166 14.44 -6.62 -10.21
C CYS A 166 13.45 -6.69 -11.38
N LEU A 167 12.23 -6.19 -11.17
CA LEU A 167 11.17 -6.13 -12.17
C LEU A 167 11.26 -4.87 -13.03
N TYR A 168 11.57 -3.74 -12.40
CA TYR A 168 11.69 -2.42 -13.02
C TYR A 168 13.07 -1.82 -12.73
N PRO A 169 14.13 -2.23 -13.48
CA PRO A 169 15.51 -1.82 -13.17
C PRO A 169 15.78 -0.34 -13.46
N ASP A 170 15.08 0.24 -14.44
CA ASP A 170 15.30 1.61 -14.89
C ASP A 170 14.31 2.57 -14.20
N GLN A 171 14.88 3.57 -13.53
CA GLN A 171 14.07 4.67 -12.96
C GLN A 171 13.60 5.66 -14.04
N ASP A 172 14.24 5.65 -15.21
CA ASP A 172 14.02 6.57 -16.33
C ASP A 172 12.92 6.11 -17.30
N LEU A 173 12.22 5.02 -16.99
CA LEU A 173 11.05 4.61 -17.79
C LEU A 173 10.02 5.76 -17.78
N PRO A 174 9.37 6.03 -18.94
CA PRO A 174 8.35 7.08 -19.01
C PRO A 174 7.34 6.89 -17.88
N ASN A 175 7.19 7.92 -17.05
CA ASN A 175 6.25 7.94 -15.93
C ASN A 175 4.81 8.03 -16.48
N LEU A 176 4.33 6.92 -17.08
CA LEU A 176 2.91 6.78 -17.37
C LEU A 176 2.22 6.63 -16.02
N ASN A 177 1.64 7.71 -15.55
CA ASN A 177 0.87 7.74 -14.30
C ASN A 177 -0.60 8.09 -14.60
N CYS A 178 -1.45 7.95 -13.59
CA CYS A 178 -2.88 8.26 -13.72
C CYS A 178 -3.16 9.70 -14.16
N LYS A 179 -2.21 10.64 -13.95
CA LYS A 179 -2.37 12.05 -14.35
C LYS A 179 -2.21 12.24 -15.87
N THR A 180 -1.34 11.44 -16.50
CA THR A 180 -1.05 11.54 -17.95
C THR A 180 -1.85 10.58 -18.79
N ALA A 181 -2.16 9.38 -18.31
CA ALA A 181 -2.86 8.33 -19.07
C ALA A 181 -4.29 8.06 -18.58
N GLY A 182 -4.72 8.71 -17.47
CA GLY A 182 -6.02 8.46 -16.86
C GLY A 182 -6.15 7.10 -16.20
N VAL A 183 -7.21 6.92 -15.41
CA VAL A 183 -7.59 5.65 -14.79
C VAL A 183 -9.09 5.64 -14.52
N LEU A 184 -9.75 4.53 -14.78
CA LEU A 184 -11.14 4.35 -14.38
C LEU A 184 -11.19 4.10 -12.86
N ALA A 185 -11.99 4.90 -12.15
CA ALA A 185 -12.00 4.96 -10.69
C ALA A 185 -12.10 3.58 -9.98
N PRO A 186 -12.95 2.61 -10.38
CA PRO A 186 -13.03 1.31 -9.73
C PRO A 186 -11.72 0.51 -9.76
N ILE A 187 -10.85 0.73 -10.75
CA ILE A 187 -9.57 -0.01 -10.87
C ILE A 187 -8.66 0.26 -9.67
N VAL A 188 -8.53 1.52 -9.26
CA VAL A 188 -7.75 1.85 -8.06
C VAL A 188 -8.39 1.29 -6.81
N GLY A 189 -9.73 1.21 -6.76
CA GLY A 189 -10.47 0.57 -5.68
C GLY A 189 -10.14 -0.93 -5.57
N VAL A 190 -10.22 -1.66 -6.69
CA VAL A 190 -9.90 -3.11 -6.74
C VAL A 190 -8.49 -3.37 -6.24
N ILE A 191 -7.50 -2.67 -6.77
CA ILE A 191 -6.09 -2.88 -6.40
C ILE A 191 -5.84 -2.47 -4.94
N GLY A 192 -6.37 -1.32 -4.49
CA GLY A 192 -6.22 -0.89 -3.10
C GLY A 192 -6.89 -1.84 -2.10
N CYS A 193 -8.07 -2.38 -2.42
CA CYS A 193 -8.71 -3.42 -1.59
C CYS A 193 -7.85 -4.67 -1.49
N LEU A 194 -7.21 -5.10 -2.59
CA LEU A 194 -6.31 -6.25 -2.58
C LEU A 194 -5.02 -5.96 -1.81
N GLN A 195 -4.46 -4.74 -1.90
CA GLN A 195 -3.33 -4.35 -1.05
C GLN A 195 -3.70 -4.45 0.44
N ALA A 196 -4.89 -4.00 0.82
CA ALA A 196 -5.38 -4.12 2.20
C ALA A 196 -5.54 -5.59 2.60
N LEU A 197 -6.14 -6.43 1.75
CA LEU A 197 -6.34 -7.86 2.00
C LEU A 197 -5.00 -8.59 2.20
N GLU A 198 -4.03 -8.41 1.30
CA GLU A 198 -2.72 -9.05 1.41
C GLU A 198 -1.98 -8.58 2.68
N THR A 199 -2.10 -7.29 3.02
CA THR A 199 -1.56 -6.75 4.26
C THR A 199 -2.16 -7.42 5.49
N LEU A 200 -3.48 -7.58 5.54
CA LEU A 200 -4.16 -8.28 6.65
C LEU A 200 -3.70 -9.73 6.75
N LYS A 201 -3.55 -10.44 5.62
CA LYS A 201 -3.04 -11.82 5.60
C LYS A 201 -1.63 -11.90 6.18
N VAL A 202 -0.73 -11.00 5.76
CA VAL A 202 0.63 -10.91 6.33
C VAL A 202 0.58 -10.69 7.84
N LEU A 203 -0.21 -9.73 8.31
CA LEU A 203 -0.29 -9.36 9.73
C LEU A 203 -0.93 -10.43 10.61
N LEU A 204 -1.82 -11.25 10.03
CA LEU A 204 -2.44 -12.40 10.67
C LEU A 204 -1.62 -13.70 10.55
N ASN A 205 -0.44 -13.64 9.93
CA ASN A 205 0.41 -14.80 9.63
C ASN A 205 -0.30 -15.87 8.76
N LEU A 206 -1.22 -15.44 7.91
CA LEU A 206 -1.90 -16.31 6.96
C LEU A 206 -1.06 -16.53 5.70
N PRO A 207 -1.30 -17.61 4.94
CA PRO A 207 -0.63 -17.84 3.66
C PRO A 207 -0.88 -16.68 2.68
N VAL A 208 0.20 -16.14 2.10
CA VAL A 208 0.18 -15.05 1.11
C VAL A 208 0.54 -15.62 -0.25
N SER A 209 -0.44 -16.09 -1.00
CA SER A 209 -0.24 -16.77 -2.29
C SER A 209 0.30 -15.85 -3.39
N SER A 210 0.16 -14.53 -3.23
CA SER A 210 0.73 -13.52 -4.11
C SER A 210 2.20 -13.16 -3.77
N ALA A 211 2.76 -13.67 -2.68
CA ALA A 211 4.13 -13.36 -2.29
C ALA A 211 5.12 -13.82 -3.37
N GLY A 212 6.02 -12.93 -3.78
CA GLY A 212 6.96 -13.16 -4.88
C GLY A 212 6.33 -13.22 -6.26
N LYS A 213 5.13 -12.67 -6.43
CA LYS A 213 4.41 -12.65 -7.71
C LYS A 213 3.91 -11.26 -8.06
N LEU A 214 4.00 -10.92 -9.34
CA LEU A 214 3.30 -9.78 -9.92
C LEU A 214 1.94 -10.26 -10.42
N MET A 215 0.88 -9.76 -9.81
CA MET A 215 -0.50 -9.97 -10.22
C MET A 215 -0.92 -8.83 -11.16
N LEU A 216 -1.28 -9.14 -12.39
CA LEU A 216 -1.75 -8.19 -13.41
C LEU A 216 -3.26 -8.33 -13.58
N PHE A 217 -3.98 -7.26 -13.36
CA PHE A 217 -5.43 -7.18 -13.54
C PHE A 217 -5.77 -6.49 -14.86
N ASP A 218 -6.53 -7.17 -15.70
CA ASP A 218 -7.19 -6.59 -16.87
C ASP A 218 -8.66 -6.32 -16.54
N GLY A 219 -8.98 -5.08 -16.23
CA GLY A 219 -10.34 -4.67 -15.89
C GLY A 219 -11.29 -4.61 -17.09
N LYS A 220 -10.78 -4.66 -18.33
CA LYS A 220 -11.64 -4.73 -19.52
C LYS A 220 -12.27 -6.11 -19.67
N ASN A 221 -11.50 -7.16 -19.39
CA ASN A 221 -11.92 -8.55 -19.54
C ASN A 221 -12.18 -9.25 -18.19
N LEU A 222 -11.94 -8.55 -17.06
CA LEU A 222 -12.02 -9.08 -15.69
C LEU A 222 -11.15 -10.33 -15.49
N THR A 223 -9.95 -10.32 -16.06
CA THR A 223 -9.00 -11.43 -15.96
C THR A 223 -7.76 -11.06 -15.17
N TRP A 224 -7.11 -12.08 -14.62
CA TRP A 224 -5.85 -11.97 -13.90
C TRP A 224 -4.78 -12.79 -14.58
N GLN A 225 -3.59 -12.20 -14.69
CA GLN A 225 -2.37 -12.89 -15.06
C GLN A 225 -1.39 -12.82 -13.89
N THR A 226 -0.69 -13.90 -13.64
CA THR A 226 0.31 -14.00 -12.56
C THR A 226 1.67 -14.29 -13.15
N LEU A 227 2.66 -13.48 -12.79
CA LEU A 227 4.07 -13.66 -13.18
C LEU A 227 4.90 -13.86 -11.92
N ASN A 228 5.76 -14.86 -11.89
CA ASN A 228 6.69 -15.02 -10.76
C ASN A 228 7.76 -13.93 -10.80
N LEU A 229 8.01 -13.32 -9.67
CA LEU A 229 9.13 -12.42 -9.49
C LEU A 229 10.41 -13.24 -9.32
N HIS A 230 11.46 -12.89 -10.02
CA HIS A 230 12.76 -13.54 -9.91
C HIS A 230 13.82 -12.51 -9.50
N ARG A 231 14.64 -12.88 -8.54
CA ARG A 231 15.78 -12.06 -8.13
C ARG A 231 16.76 -11.93 -9.28
N HIS A 232 17.04 -10.71 -9.70
CA HIS A 232 18.03 -10.44 -10.73
C HIS A 232 19.43 -10.40 -10.11
N ALA A 233 20.34 -11.26 -10.57
CA ALA A 233 21.67 -11.46 -9.98
C ALA A 233 22.55 -10.18 -9.91
N LYS A 234 22.28 -9.20 -10.77
CA LYS A 234 22.99 -7.90 -10.80
C LYS A 234 22.15 -6.75 -10.26
N CYS A 235 21.09 -7.04 -9.49
CA CYS A 235 20.25 -5.99 -8.93
C CYS A 235 21.04 -5.14 -7.94
N LYS A 236 21.13 -3.84 -8.21
CA LYS A 236 21.86 -2.87 -7.38
C LYS A 236 21.20 -2.63 -6.00
N ILE A 237 19.98 -3.12 -5.78
CA ILE A 237 19.22 -2.87 -4.55
C ILE A 237 19.23 -4.10 -3.64
N CYS A 238 18.80 -5.28 -4.12
CA CYS A 238 18.67 -6.46 -3.26
C CYS A 238 19.86 -7.44 -3.35
N CYS A 239 20.87 -7.18 -4.24
CA CYS A 239 22.09 -8.00 -4.35
C CYS A 239 23.32 -7.31 -3.80
N THR A 240 23.22 -6.09 -3.25
CA THR A 240 24.31 -5.48 -2.49
C THR A 240 24.42 -6.22 -1.16
N ASN A 241 25.60 -6.84 -0.94
CA ASN A 241 25.96 -7.42 0.36
C ASN A 241 25.95 -6.28 1.41
N HIS A 242 25.02 -6.32 2.32
CA HIS A 242 25.06 -5.55 3.56
C HIS A 242 25.53 -6.44 4.69
#